data_51dfe0c1989de54ce57f76f70a062c48
#
_entry.id   51dfe0c1989de54ce57f76f70a062c48
#
_cell.length_a   1.000
_cell.length_b   1.000
_cell.length_c   1.000
_cell.angle_alpha   90.00
_cell.angle_beta   90.00
_cell.angle_gamma   90.00
#
_symmetry.space_group_name_H-M   'P 1'
#
loop_
_entity.id
_entity.type
_entity.pdbx_description
1 polymer ?
#
loop_
_entity_poly.entity_id
_entity_poly.type
_entity_poly.pdbx_seq_one_letter_code
_entity_poly.pdbx_strand_id
1 'polypeptide(L)'
;HEHGAHVGHEHHHHHINLLSEEWMNILFAGLSVIVLFVLLFASDHFVEEHLWHHIIRKHLPTIFAWTFGVLLILGIALRYVDIEGWISGNTALMILLATLIGIIPESGPHMIFVTLFAAGVVPFPVLLASSISQDGHASIPLLAESRKSFAWAKLINCIVALTAGYA
;
A
#
# COMPACT_ATOMS: atom_id res chain seq x y z
N HIS A 1 17.99 10.30 57.72
CA HIS A 1 16.74 10.45 56.93
C HIS A 1 16.91 9.72 55.60
N GLU A 2 16.44 8.47 55.60
CA GLU A 2 16.36 7.62 54.43
C GLU A 2 15.12 7.98 53.59
N HIS A 3 15.27 8.24 52.33
CA HIS A 3 14.21 8.23 51.39
C HIS A 3 14.34 7.00 50.49
N GLY A 4 13.50 6.01 50.79
CA GLY A 4 13.32 4.82 49.99
C GLY A 4 12.67 5.19 48.64
N ALA A 5 13.35 4.88 47.55
CA ALA A 5 12.81 4.96 46.20
C ALA A 5 11.97 3.71 45.94
N HIS A 6 10.66 3.88 45.88
CA HIS A 6 9.75 2.85 45.34
C HIS A 6 9.94 2.74 43.83
N VAL A 7 10.59 1.68 43.39
CA VAL A 7 10.58 1.25 41.99
C VAL A 7 9.23 0.59 41.73
N GLY A 8 8.32 1.33 41.13
CA GLY A 8 7.08 0.80 40.62
C GLY A 8 7.36 -0.05 39.38
N HIS A 9 7.17 -1.36 39.47
CA HIS A 9 7.09 -2.25 38.35
C HIS A 9 5.76 -1.97 37.65
N GLU A 10 5.77 -1.19 36.59
CA GLU A 10 4.63 -1.09 35.66
C GLU A 10 4.56 -2.42 34.87
N HIS A 11 3.62 -3.25 35.25
CA HIS A 11 3.18 -4.37 34.45
C HIS A 11 2.45 -3.80 33.24
N HIS A 12 3.15 -3.65 32.10
CA HIS A 12 2.51 -3.41 30.83
C HIS A 12 1.64 -4.63 30.48
N HIS A 13 0.35 -4.51 30.76
CA HIS A 13 -0.64 -5.37 30.16
C HIS A 13 -0.68 -5.08 28.66
N HIS A 14 -0.02 -5.93 27.87
CA HIS A 14 -0.18 -5.97 26.44
C HIS A 14 -1.64 -6.32 26.10
N HIS A 15 -2.47 -5.30 25.98
CA HIS A 15 -3.77 -5.45 25.35
C HIS A 15 -3.51 -5.66 23.85
N ILE A 16 -3.81 -6.86 23.36
CA ILE A 16 -3.82 -7.17 21.93
C ILE A 16 -4.95 -6.35 21.31
N ASN A 17 -4.62 -5.15 20.84
CA ASN A 17 -5.54 -4.34 20.06
C ASN A 17 -5.66 -4.98 18.67
N LEU A 18 -6.87 -5.37 18.26
CA LEU A 18 -7.18 -5.96 16.94
C LEU A 18 -6.70 -5.11 15.75
N LEU A 19 -6.37 -3.84 15.99
CA LEU A 19 -5.82 -2.88 15.02
C LEU A 19 -4.34 -2.57 15.29
N SER A 20 -3.67 -3.28 16.19
CA SER A 20 -2.26 -3.07 16.46
C SER A 20 -1.39 -3.71 15.37
N GLU A 21 -0.25 -3.11 15.12
CA GLU A 21 0.76 -3.62 14.19
C GLU A 21 1.19 -5.07 14.55
N GLU A 22 1.19 -5.42 15.83
CA GLU A 22 1.50 -6.76 16.33
C GLU A 22 0.51 -7.82 15.85
N TRP A 23 -0.79 -7.53 15.84
CA TRP A 23 -1.81 -8.45 15.32
C TRP A 23 -1.62 -8.71 13.82
N MET A 24 -1.36 -7.67 13.04
CA MET A 24 -1.08 -7.83 11.62
C MET A 24 0.17 -8.68 11.38
N ASN A 25 1.23 -8.45 12.14
CA ASN A 25 2.46 -9.23 12.04
C ASN A 25 2.24 -10.71 12.38
N ILE A 26 1.46 -11.02 13.43
CA ILE A 26 1.08 -12.39 13.79
C ILE A 26 0.25 -13.03 12.68
N LEU A 27 -0.70 -12.30 12.11
CA LEU A 27 -1.57 -12.80 11.05
C LEU A 27 -0.76 -13.10 9.78
N PHE A 28 0.13 -12.19 9.37
CA PHE A 28 1.03 -12.41 8.23
C PHE A 28 2.02 -13.55 8.48
N ALA A 29 2.58 -13.66 9.67
CA ALA A 29 3.46 -14.76 10.05
C ALA A 29 2.72 -16.09 10.00
N GLY A 30 1.50 -16.15 10.55
CA GLY A 30 0.65 -17.36 10.53
C GLY A 30 0.29 -17.79 9.10
N LEU A 31 -0.15 -16.83 8.24
CA LEU A 31 -0.42 -17.10 6.84
C LEU A 31 0.84 -17.56 6.09
N SER A 32 1.99 -16.96 6.35
CA SER A 32 3.26 -17.36 5.73
C SER A 32 3.65 -18.79 6.10
N VAL A 33 3.46 -19.18 7.36
CA VAL A 33 3.70 -20.56 7.80
C VAL A 33 2.74 -21.54 7.14
N ILE A 34 1.45 -21.19 7.01
CA ILE A 34 0.45 -22.02 6.33
C ILE A 34 0.83 -22.19 4.86
N VAL A 35 1.19 -21.09 4.17
CA VAL A 35 1.61 -21.14 2.76
C VAL A 35 2.87 -22.00 2.62
N LEU A 36 3.86 -21.82 3.49
CA LEU A 36 5.06 -22.65 3.49
C LEU A 36 4.73 -24.14 3.65
N PHE A 37 3.83 -24.46 4.59
CA PHE A 37 3.39 -25.84 4.83
C PHE A 37 2.70 -26.41 3.59
N VAL A 38 1.78 -25.68 2.98
CA VAL A 38 1.13 -26.09 1.73
C VAL A 38 2.13 -26.32 0.61
N LEU A 39 3.15 -25.47 0.48
CA LEU A 39 4.18 -25.60 -0.53
C LEU A 39 5.07 -26.85 -0.33
N LEU A 40 5.34 -27.24 0.92
CA LEU A 40 6.10 -28.45 1.23
C LEU A 40 5.38 -29.74 0.79
N PHE A 41 4.04 -29.69 0.70
CA PHE A 41 3.20 -30.83 0.26
C PHE A 41 2.68 -30.68 -1.18
N ALA A 42 3.00 -29.56 -1.84
CA ALA A 42 2.59 -29.32 -3.21
C ALA A 42 3.41 -30.20 -4.18
N SER A 43 2.79 -30.62 -5.28
CA SER A 43 3.51 -31.39 -6.31
C SER A 43 4.58 -30.52 -7.00
N ASP A 44 5.71 -31.13 -7.35
CA ASP A 44 6.82 -30.46 -8.04
C ASP A 44 6.36 -29.71 -9.31
N HIS A 45 5.43 -30.31 -10.04
CA HIS A 45 4.86 -29.70 -11.25
C HIS A 45 4.09 -28.38 -10.93
N PHE A 46 3.35 -28.32 -9.83
CA PHE A 46 2.64 -27.11 -9.41
C PHE A 46 3.62 -26.00 -8.98
N VAL A 47 4.65 -26.39 -8.26
CA VAL A 47 5.69 -25.44 -7.77
C VAL A 47 6.49 -24.87 -8.94
N GLU A 48 6.90 -25.70 -9.90
CA GLU A 48 7.73 -25.29 -11.02
C GLU A 48 6.97 -24.44 -12.03
N GLU A 49 5.76 -24.84 -12.41
CA GLU A 49 5.03 -24.16 -13.48
C GLU A 49 4.30 -22.90 -12.99
N HIS A 50 3.67 -22.93 -11.81
CA HIS A 50 2.88 -21.81 -11.31
C HIS A 50 3.66 -20.85 -10.41
N LEU A 51 4.46 -21.36 -9.48
CA LEU A 51 5.24 -20.49 -8.60
C LEU A 51 6.49 -19.93 -9.26
N TRP A 52 7.34 -20.83 -9.80
CA TRP A 52 8.64 -20.42 -10.31
C TRP A 52 8.52 -19.58 -11.57
N HIS A 53 7.81 -20.08 -12.60
CA HIS A 53 7.71 -19.38 -13.87
C HIS A 53 6.79 -18.17 -13.82
N HIS A 54 5.67 -18.25 -13.13
CA HIS A 54 4.68 -17.16 -13.15
C HIS A 54 4.97 -16.12 -12.07
N ILE A 55 5.12 -16.52 -10.81
CA ILE A 55 5.25 -15.59 -9.69
C ILE A 55 6.69 -15.08 -9.55
N ILE A 56 7.65 -15.98 -9.38
CA ILE A 56 9.02 -15.58 -9.04
C ILE A 56 9.71 -14.90 -10.23
N ARG A 57 9.64 -15.50 -11.41
CA ARG A 57 10.38 -15.01 -12.57
C ARG A 57 9.76 -13.79 -13.25
N LYS A 58 8.43 -13.63 -13.17
CA LYS A 58 7.70 -12.56 -13.85
C LYS A 58 7.26 -11.44 -12.91
N HIS A 59 6.62 -11.77 -11.80
CA HIS A 59 6.05 -10.76 -10.91
C HIS A 59 7.04 -10.20 -9.90
N LEU A 60 7.89 -11.02 -9.30
CA LEU A 60 8.82 -10.58 -8.27
C LEU A 60 9.81 -9.50 -8.77
N PRO A 61 10.49 -9.66 -9.94
CA PRO A 61 11.38 -8.62 -10.46
C PRO A 61 10.63 -7.32 -10.80
N THR A 62 9.41 -7.43 -11.31
CA THR A 62 8.58 -6.26 -11.65
C THR A 62 8.17 -5.49 -10.40
N ILE A 63 7.70 -6.19 -9.36
CA ILE A 63 7.34 -5.57 -8.07
C ILE A 63 8.58 -4.94 -7.43
N PHE A 64 9.70 -5.68 -7.42
CA PHE A 64 10.95 -5.16 -6.87
C PHE A 64 11.44 -3.92 -7.63
N ALA A 65 11.47 -3.96 -8.96
CA ALA A 65 11.89 -2.83 -9.78
C ALA A 65 10.99 -1.60 -9.58
N TRP A 66 9.67 -1.79 -9.50
CA TRP A 66 8.72 -0.72 -9.19
C TRP A 66 8.97 -0.11 -7.81
N THR A 67 8.97 -0.94 -6.78
CA THR A 67 9.13 -0.49 -5.39
C THR A 67 10.49 0.20 -5.20
N PHE A 68 11.55 -0.43 -5.70
CA PHE A 68 12.90 0.13 -5.61
C PHE A 68 13.02 1.44 -6.40
N GLY A 69 12.49 1.48 -7.64
CA GLY A 69 12.49 2.68 -8.47
C GLY A 69 11.76 3.84 -7.82
N VAL A 70 10.58 3.59 -7.27
CA VAL A 70 9.77 4.60 -6.56
C VAL A 70 10.51 5.11 -5.33
N LEU A 71 11.04 4.21 -4.49
CA LEU A 71 11.77 4.60 -3.28
C LEU A 71 13.06 5.36 -3.60
N LEU A 72 13.75 4.97 -4.68
CA LEU A 72 14.96 5.65 -5.14
C LEU A 72 14.64 7.08 -5.62
N ILE A 73 13.64 7.22 -6.49
CA ILE A 73 13.20 8.53 -7.00
C ILE A 73 12.74 9.41 -5.84
N LEU A 74 11.95 8.86 -4.93
CA LEU A 74 11.46 9.57 -3.75
C LEU A 74 12.60 9.99 -2.84
N GLY A 75 13.55 9.10 -2.55
CA GLY A 75 14.71 9.40 -1.71
C GLY A 75 15.61 10.49 -2.30
N ILE A 76 15.74 10.53 -3.64
CA ILE A 76 16.45 11.60 -4.34
C ILE A 76 15.63 12.89 -4.31
N ALA A 77 14.35 12.82 -4.63
CA ALA A 77 13.46 13.98 -4.69
C ALA A 77 13.35 14.70 -3.33
N LEU A 78 13.13 13.95 -2.24
CA LEU A 78 13.05 14.49 -0.88
C LEU A 78 14.37 15.15 -0.42
N ARG A 79 15.50 14.82 -1.04
CA ARG A 79 16.80 15.40 -0.69
C ARG A 79 17.08 16.73 -1.38
N TYR A 80 16.52 16.94 -2.58
CA TYR A 80 16.84 18.09 -3.44
C TYR A 80 15.67 19.06 -3.65
N VAL A 81 14.45 18.62 -3.35
CA VAL A 81 13.23 19.41 -3.57
C VAL A 81 12.52 19.56 -2.24
N ASP A 82 12.15 20.79 -1.89
CA ASP A 82 11.22 21.05 -0.77
C ASP A 82 9.80 20.62 -1.16
N ILE A 83 9.62 19.29 -1.20
CA ILE A 83 8.34 18.67 -1.56
C ILE A 83 7.28 18.99 -0.50
N GLU A 84 7.69 19.08 0.76
CA GLU A 84 6.81 19.33 1.90
C GLU A 84 6.15 20.71 1.80
N GLY A 85 6.93 21.75 1.51
CA GLY A 85 6.41 23.10 1.28
C GLY A 85 5.54 23.21 0.03
N TRP A 86 5.88 22.47 -1.03
CA TRP A 86 5.09 22.46 -2.26
C TRP A 86 3.75 21.72 -2.10
N ILE A 87 3.73 20.58 -1.40
CA ILE A 87 2.53 19.77 -1.16
C ILE A 87 1.56 20.48 -0.22
N SER A 88 2.05 21.07 0.87
CA SER A 88 1.20 21.81 1.81
C SER A 88 0.49 23.00 1.17
N GLY A 89 1.11 23.64 0.17
CA GLY A 89 0.48 24.71 -0.62
C GLY A 89 -0.46 24.22 -1.73
N ASN A 90 -0.41 22.96 -2.14
CA ASN A 90 -1.09 22.43 -3.32
C ASN A 90 -1.86 21.12 -3.05
N THR A 91 -2.40 20.94 -1.84
CA THR A 91 -3.13 19.71 -1.46
C THR A 91 -4.25 19.35 -2.44
N ALA A 92 -4.99 20.34 -2.93
CA ALA A 92 -6.05 20.13 -3.92
C ALA A 92 -5.53 19.52 -5.23
N LEU A 93 -4.40 20.01 -5.72
CA LEU A 93 -3.75 19.47 -6.90
C LEU A 93 -3.24 18.05 -6.65
N MET A 94 -2.72 17.78 -5.46
CA MET A 94 -2.26 16.44 -5.07
C MET A 94 -3.40 15.42 -5.00
N ILE A 95 -4.58 15.80 -4.50
CA ILE A 95 -5.77 14.96 -4.51
C ILE A 95 -6.17 14.61 -5.96
N LEU A 96 -6.16 15.59 -6.85
CA LEU A 96 -6.45 15.38 -8.26
C LEU A 96 -5.43 14.42 -8.91
N LEU A 97 -4.13 14.66 -8.71
CA LEU A 97 -3.06 13.82 -9.24
C LEU A 97 -3.14 12.39 -8.68
N ALA A 98 -3.38 12.24 -7.38
CA ALA A 98 -3.55 10.96 -6.73
C ALA A 98 -4.73 10.17 -7.31
N THR A 99 -5.86 10.85 -7.56
CA THR A 99 -7.02 10.26 -8.20
C THR A 99 -6.73 9.83 -9.64
N LEU A 100 -6.06 10.66 -10.44
CA LEU A 100 -5.71 10.34 -11.83
C LEU A 100 -4.73 9.17 -11.92
N ILE A 101 -3.73 9.13 -11.04
CA ILE A 101 -2.77 8.02 -10.97
C ILE A 101 -3.48 6.72 -10.57
N GLY A 102 -4.48 6.79 -9.69
CA GLY A 102 -5.31 5.66 -9.30
C GLY A 102 -6.15 5.04 -10.42
N ILE A 103 -6.33 5.74 -11.57
CA ILE A 103 -7.00 5.19 -12.76
C ILE A 103 -6.17 4.05 -13.37
N ILE A 104 -4.86 4.07 -13.22
CA ILE A 104 -3.97 3.04 -13.73
C ILE A 104 -4.30 1.71 -13.03
N PRO A 105 -4.64 0.64 -13.77
CA PRO A 105 -5.02 -0.65 -13.20
C PRO A 105 -3.79 -1.44 -12.72
N GLU A 106 -2.99 -0.80 -11.88
CA GLU A 106 -1.76 -1.35 -11.30
C GLU A 106 -1.56 -0.82 -9.88
N SER A 107 -1.12 -1.69 -8.96
CA SER A 107 -0.94 -1.33 -7.55
C SER A 107 0.36 -0.53 -7.28
N GLY A 108 1.35 -0.62 -8.17
CA GLY A 108 2.64 0.04 -8.01
C GLY A 108 2.55 1.55 -7.79
N PRO A 109 1.87 2.30 -8.65
CA PRO A 109 1.73 3.75 -8.53
C PRO A 109 1.06 4.20 -7.22
N HIS A 110 0.09 3.42 -6.70
CA HIS A 110 -0.56 3.71 -5.42
C HIS A 110 0.42 3.63 -4.24
N MET A 111 1.39 2.72 -4.27
CA MET A 111 2.40 2.58 -3.22
C MET A 111 3.23 3.85 -3.01
N ILE A 112 3.32 4.72 -4.02
CA ILE A 112 3.96 6.03 -3.87
C ILE A 112 3.23 6.86 -2.80
N PHE A 113 1.90 6.94 -2.87
CA PHE A 113 1.10 7.73 -1.92
C PHE A 113 1.12 7.13 -0.53
N VAL A 114 1.13 5.79 -0.41
CA VAL A 114 1.29 5.10 0.88
C VAL A 114 2.64 5.45 1.51
N THR A 115 3.72 5.41 0.73
CA THR A 115 5.07 5.72 1.20
C THR A 115 5.21 7.20 1.57
N LEU A 116 4.67 8.12 0.75
CA LEU A 116 4.65 9.55 1.03
C LEU A 116 3.85 9.89 2.29
N PHE A 117 2.74 9.22 2.51
CA PHE A 117 1.94 9.38 3.72
C PHE A 117 2.69 8.84 4.96
N ALA A 118 3.29 7.66 4.86
CA ALA A 118 4.10 7.09 5.95
C ALA A 118 5.32 7.96 6.29
N ALA A 119 5.87 8.68 5.31
CA ALA A 119 6.94 9.66 5.50
C ALA A 119 6.43 11.03 6.03
N GLY A 120 5.13 11.20 6.23
CA GLY A 120 4.54 12.48 6.69
C GLY A 120 4.50 13.58 5.63
N VAL A 121 4.76 13.25 4.35
CA VAL A 121 4.88 14.22 3.26
C VAL A 121 3.53 14.62 2.68
N VAL A 122 2.60 13.65 2.54
CA VAL A 122 1.25 13.93 2.05
C VAL A 122 0.21 13.79 3.13
N PRO A 123 -0.85 14.64 3.14
CA PRO A 123 -1.93 14.54 4.11
C PRO A 123 -2.87 13.36 3.79
N PHE A 124 -3.61 12.91 4.81
CA PHE A 124 -4.56 11.80 4.70
C PHE A 124 -5.55 11.91 3.53
N PRO A 125 -6.15 13.08 3.20
CA PRO A 125 -7.04 13.20 2.05
C PRO A 125 -6.44 12.76 0.71
N VAL A 126 -5.15 12.99 0.50
CA VAL A 126 -4.44 12.55 -0.72
C VAL A 126 -4.33 11.03 -0.77
N LEU A 127 -3.94 10.40 0.35
CA LEU A 127 -3.90 8.94 0.45
C LEU A 127 -5.28 8.32 0.26
N LEU A 128 -6.31 8.91 0.87
CA LEU A 128 -7.70 8.46 0.76
C LEU A 128 -8.18 8.49 -0.69
N ALA A 129 -7.96 9.60 -1.39
CA ALA A 129 -8.31 9.75 -2.80
C ALA A 129 -7.60 8.71 -3.69
N SER A 130 -6.30 8.50 -3.48
CA SER A 130 -5.54 7.47 -4.17
C SER A 130 -6.10 6.07 -3.90
N SER A 131 -6.43 5.77 -2.64
CA SER A 131 -6.94 4.44 -2.24
C SER A 131 -8.32 4.14 -2.84
N ILE A 132 -9.20 5.14 -2.92
CA ILE A 132 -10.54 4.96 -3.50
C ILE A 132 -10.48 4.81 -5.02
N SER A 133 -9.62 5.57 -5.69
CA SER A 133 -9.54 5.54 -7.16
C SER A 133 -8.81 4.30 -7.69
N GLN A 134 -7.99 3.66 -6.86
CA GLN A 134 -7.15 2.53 -7.25
C GLN A 134 -7.90 1.20 -7.11
N ASP A 135 -7.98 0.43 -8.18
CA ASP A 135 -8.57 -0.93 -8.20
C ASP A 135 -7.51 -2.02 -8.36
N GLY A 136 -6.25 -1.66 -8.60
CA GLY A 136 -5.18 -2.60 -8.87
C GLY A 136 -5.47 -3.54 -10.05
N HIS A 137 -4.93 -4.74 -10.00
CA HIS A 137 -5.12 -5.76 -11.02
C HIS A 137 -6.55 -6.35 -11.02
N ALA A 138 -7.36 -6.13 -9.98
CA ALA A 138 -8.73 -6.63 -9.88
C ALA A 138 -9.65 -6.06 -10.99
N SER A 139 -9.33 -4.91 -11.55
CA SER A 139 -10.08 -4.29 -12.64
C SER A 139 -9.76 -4.85 -14.03
N ILE A 140 -8.67 -5.61 -14.20
CA ILE A 140 -8.25 -6.17 -15.50
C ILE A 140 -9.28 -7.15 -16.08
N PRO A 141 -9.87 -8.09 -15.32
CA PRO A 141 -10.93 -8.94 -15.85
C PRO A 141 -12.15 -8.14 -16.34
N LEU A 142 -12.55 -7.10 -15.62
CA LEU A 142 -13.64 -6.22 -16.03
C LEU A 142 -13.31 -5.46 -17.32
N LEU A 143 -12.06 -5.02 -17.49
CA LEU A 143 -11.59 -4.39 -18.72
C LEU A 143 -11.61 -5.34 -19.91
N ALA A 144 -11.28 -6.62 -19.68
CA ALA A 144 -11.31 -7.67 -20.71
C ALA A 144 -12.73 -8.00 -21.14
N GLU A 145 -13.67 -8.07 -20.20
CA GLU A 145 -15.07 -8.41 -20.46
C GLU A 145 -15.84 -7.24 -21.09
N SER A 146 -15.72 -6.03 -20.53
CA SER A 146 -16.48 -4.86 -20.99
C SER A 146 -15.75 -3.54 -20.73
N ARG A 147 -15.20 -2.94 -21.78
CA ARG A 147 -14.57 -1.63 -21.72
C ARG A 147 -15.52 -0.53 -21.22
N LYS A 148 -16.81 -0.62 -21.54
CA LYS A 148 -17.83 0.36 -21.09
C LYS A 148 -18.06 0.24 -19.58
N SER A 149 -18.22 -0.97 -19.06
CA SER A 149 -18.40 -1.21 -17.62
C SER A 149 -17.17 -0.79 -16.83
N PHE A 150 -15.96 -1.08 -17.34
CA PHE A 150 -14.71 -0.62 -16.75
C PHE A 150 -14.67 0.91 -16.69
N ALA A 151 -14.98 1.61 -17.80
CA ALA A 151 -14.94 3.07 -17.83
C ALA A 151 -15.95 3.71 -16.85
N TRP A 152 -17.17 3.15 -16.73
CA TRP A 152 -18.15 3.61 -15.76
C TRP A 152 -17.72 3.36 -14.31
N ALA A 153 -17.17 2.20 -14.01
CA ALA A 153 -16.64 1.90 -12.68
C ALA A 153 -15.52 2.88 -12.30
N LYS A 154 -14.57 3.12 -13.20
CA LYS A 154 -13.51 4.10 -13.00
C LYS A 154 -14.02 5.52 -12.81
N LEU A 155 -15.00 5.93 -13.59
CA LEU A 155 -15.61 7.26 -13.46
C LEU A 155 -16.26 7.44 -12.07
N ILE A 156 -17.01 6.44 -11.62
CA ILE A 156 -17.65 6.47 -10.30
C ILE A 156 -16.57 6.53 -9.19
N ASN A 157 -15.55 5.68 -9.27
CA ASN A 157 -14.46 5.67 -8.30
C ASN A 157 -13.72 7.02 -8.26
N CYS A 158 -13.47 7.66 -9.41
CA CYS A 158 -12.88 8.98 -9.46
C CYS A 158 -13.75 10.06 -8.81
N ILE A 159 -15.05 10.05 -9.08
CA ILE A 159 -15.99 11.00 -8.47
C ILE A 159 -16.00 10.83 -6.94
N VAL A 160 -16.09 9.58 -6.46
CA VAL A 160 -16.08 9.28 -5.03
C VAL A 160 -14.72 9.66 -4.40
N ALA A 161 -13.61 9.35 -5.08
CA ALA A 161 -12.27 9.70 -4.61
C ALA A 161 -12.09 11.21 -4.47
N LEU A 162 -12.50 12.00 -5.48
CA LEU A 162 -12.44 13.45 -5.44
C LEU A 162 -13.35 14.02 -4.33
N THR A 163 -14.60 13.56 -4.24
CA THR A 163 -15.50 14.04 -3.19
C THR A 163 -14.98 13.74 -1.79
N ALA A 164 -14.46 12.53 -1.55
CA ALA A 164 -13.89 12.14 -0.26
C ALA A 164 -12.56 12.85 0.05
N GLY A 165 -11.77 13.14 -0.98
CA GLY A 165 -10.50 13.85 -0.80
C GLY A 165 -10.66 15.34 -0.56
N TYR A 166 -11.72 15.97 -1.08
CA TYR A 166 -12.01 17.41 -0.89
C TYR A 166 -12.94 17.71 0.30
N ALA A 167 -13.59 16.67 0.88
CA ALA A 167 -14.44 16.82 2.06
C ALA A 167 -13.62 17.05 3.34
#